data_662215bb3849de6e5677b8e441977d54
#
_entry.id   662215bb3849de6e5677b8e441977d54
#
_cell.length_a   1.000
_cell.length_b   1.000
_cell.length_c   1.000
_cell.angle_alpha   90.00
_cell.angle_beta   90.00
_cell.angle_gamma   90.00
#
_symmetry.space_group_name_H-M   'P 1'
#
loop_
_entity.id
_entity.type
_entity.pdbx_description
1 polymer ?
#
loop_
_entity_poly.entity_id
_entity_poly.type
_entity_poly.pdbx_seq_one_letter_code
_entity_poly.pdbx_strand_id
1 'polypeptide(L)'
;MRTVLKKDEKILIIIRQHWLRLVLPFFAWLMLTIILIWWLQNGTALVIILLAALYPMIEYINWKNNIWCVTNLRVVDESGFFSRYSKESPLDKINNVEYDQSLWGRMMGFGSVDIQTAAELGETKYEFIHHPKLLKDTITHAQEENKKRQVTSQATQLAEAIARTTAATAPSQQMIADELHKLFELLQKGAITQEEYLAQKGKLMGN
;
A
#
# COMPACT_ATOMS: atom_id res chain seq x y z
N MET A 1 -5.97 14.01 -7.89
CA MET A 1 -4.78 13.20 -7.68
C MET A 1 -3.77 13.61 -8.73
N ARG A 2 -2.55 13.95 -8.31
CA ARG A 2 -1.46 14.43 -9.17
C ARG A 2 -0.37 13.38 -9.37
N THR A 3 -0.26 12.44 -8.42
CA THR A 3 0.71 11.34 -8.48
C THR A 3 0.33 10.34 -9.57
N VAL A 4 1.33 9.95 -10.36
CA VAL A 4 1.16 8.96 -11.43
C VAL A 4 1.02 7.57 -10.81
N LEU A 5 0.03 6.82 -11.26
CA LEU A 5 -0.19 5.43 -10.85
C LEU A 5 0.91 4.53 -11.41
N LYS A 6 1.34 3.55 -10.61
CA LYS A 6 2.25 2.48 -11.06
C LYS A 6 1.51 1.48 -11.96
N LYS A 7 2.27 0.64 -12.65
CA LYS A 7 1.69 -0.46 -13.44
C LYS A 7 0.84 -1.35 -12.54
N ASP A 8 -0.38 -1.65 -12.97
CA ASP A 8 -1.37 -2.47 -12.24
C ASP A 8 -1.87 -1.86 -10.91
N GLU A 9 -1.57 -0.57 -10.65
CA GLU A 9 -2.07 0.16 -9.49
C GLU A 9 -3.51 0.65 -9.75
N LYS A 10 -4.41 0.34 -8.80
CA LYS A 10 -5.83 0.73 -8.84
C LYS A 10 -6.17 1.56 -7.62
N ILE A 11 -6.89 2.65 -7.85
CA ILE A 11 -7.44 3.48 -6.77
C ILE A 11 -8.62 2.74 -6.16
N LEU A 12 -8.60 2.56 -4.83
CA LEU A 12 -9.68 1.98 -4.06
C LEU A 12 -10.61 3.06 -3.52
N ILE A 13 -10.05 4.12 -2.95
CA ILE A 13 -10.80 5.25 -2.42
C ILE A 13 -9.97 6.54 -2.46
N ILE A 14 -10.68 7.66 -2.67
CA ILE A 14 -10.12 9.00 -2.50
C ILE A 14 -10.92 9.70 -1.40
N ILE A 15 -10.24 10.12 -0.35
CA ILE A 15 -10.82 10.84 0.78
C ILE A 15 -10.30 12.26 0.81
N ARG A 16 -11.16 13.17 1.24
CA ARG A 16 -10.84 14.58 1.40
C ARG A 16 -11.03 15.00 2.85
N GLN A 17 -10.44 16.11 3.19
CA GLN A 17 -10.60 16.72 4.48
C GLN A 17 -12.01 17.30 4.64
N HIS A 18 -12.57 17.15 5.84
CA HIS A 18 -13.92 17.63 6.14
C HIS A 18 -13.97 19.16 6.20
N TRP A 19 -15.06 19.73 5.70
CA TRP A 19 -15.26 21.19 5.63
C TRP A 19 -15.23 21.88 6.99
N LEU A 20 -15.48 21.16 8.08
CA LEU A 20 -15.45 21.69 9.45
C LEU A 20 -14.12 22.34 9.80
N ARG A 21 -13.02 21.92 9.19
CA ARG A 21 -11.72 22.57 9.34
C ARG A 21 -11.74 24.03 8.97
N LEU A 22 -12.60 24.42 8.03
CA LEU A 22 -12.71 25.80 7.57
C LEU A 22 -13.54 26.69 8.52
N VAL A 23 -14.34 26.08 9.38
CA VAL A 23 -15.23 26.84 10.28
C VAL A 23 -14.45 27.76 11.20
N LEU A 24 -13.37 27.27 11.81
CA LEU A 24 -12.57 28.07 12.75
C LEU A 24 -11.91 29.27 12.08
N PRO A 25 -11.17 29.16 10.97
CA PRO A 25 -10.58 30.31 10.27
C PRO A 25 -11.63 31.30 9.76
N PHE A 26 -12.76 30.84 9.24
CA PHE A 26 -13.84 31.71 8.79
C PHE A 26 -14.50 32.44 9.96
N PHE A 27 -14.77 31.76 11.05
CA PHE A 27 -15.36 32.34 12.25
C PHE A 27 -14.42 33.38 12.90
N ALA A 28 -13.13 33.06 12.99
CA ALA A 28 -12.13 34.01 13.48
C ALA A 28 -12.05 35.26 12.61
N TRP A 29 -12.06 35.10 11.28
CA TRP A 29 -12.09 36.24 10.35
C TRP A 29 -13.39 37.04 10.50
N LEU A 30 -14.55 36.40 10.64
CA LEU A 30 -15.84 37.06 10.82
C LEU A 30 -15.86 37.90 12.14
N MET A 31 -15.37 37.33 13.25
CA MET A 31 -15.27 38.01 14.52
C MET A 31 -14.35 39.21 14.41
N LEU A 32 -13.20 39.05 13.76
CA LEU A 32 -12.28 40.16 13.52
C LEU A 32 -12.94 41.29 12.71
N THR A 33 -13.69 40.97 11.67
CA THR A 33 -14.39 41.96 10.85
C THR A 33 -15.43 42.73 11.64
N ILE A 34 -16.21 42.06 12.49
CA ILE A 34 -17.20 42.72 13.37
C ILE A 34 -16.53 43.69 14.34
N ILE A 35 -15.44 43.27 14.98
CA ILE A 35 -14.69 44.10 15.92
C ILE A 35 -14.10 45.32 15.21
N LEU A 36 -13.49 45.15 14.03
CA LEU A 36 -12.89 46.24 13.28
C LEU A 36 -13.92 47.26 12.78
N ILE A 37 -15.07 46.82 12.30
CA ILE A 37 -16.15 47.71 11.89
C ILE A 37 -16.67 48.56 13.08
N TRP A 38 -16.80 47.90 14.25
CA TRP A 38 -17.29 48.59 15.45
C TRP A 38 -16.29 49.62 16.01
N TRP A 39 -14.97 49.32 15.92
CA TRP A 39 -13.94 50.17 16.54
C TRP A 39 -13.39 51.26 15.60
N LEU A 40 -13.10 50.92 14.34
CA LEU A 40 -12.38 51.83 13.46
C LEU A 40 -13.27 52.65 12.54
N GLN A 41 -14.47 52.69 12.50
CA GLN A 41 -15.40 53.56 11.70
C GLN A 41 -14.80 54.32 10.50
N ASN A 42 -13.59 54.00 10.06
CA ASN A 42 -12.77 54.65 9.03
C ASN A 42 -12.47 53.71 7.86
N GLY A 43 -12.13 54.28 6.71
CA GLY A 43 -11.75 53.47 5.52
C GLY A 43 -10.54 52.55 5.71
N THR A 44 -9.70 52.80 6.72
CA THR A 44 -8.59 51.90 7.08
C THR A 44 -9.05 50.52 7.55
N ALA A 45 -10.23 50.43 8.18
CA ALA A 45 -10.83 49.14 8.57
C ALA A 45 -11.05 48.22 7.35
N LEU A 46 -11.52 48.79 6.24
CA LEU A 46 -11.78 48.03 5.02
C LEU A 46 -10.49 47.38 4.44
N VAL A 47 -9.39 48.14 4.46
CA VAL A 47 -8.09 47.62 4.00
C VAL A 47 -7.62 46.46 4.88
N ILE A 48 -7.74 46.59 6.20
CA ILE A 48 -7.34 45.53 7.15
C ILE A 48 -8.22 44.27 6.97
N ILE A 49 -9.52 44.44 6.79
CA ILE A 49 -10.47 43.36 6.56
C ILE A 49 -10.13 42.58 5.27
N LEU A 50 -9.81 43.32 4.20
CA LEU A 50 -9.41 42.69 2.93
C LEU A 50 -8.09 41.91 3.05
N LEU A 51 -7.10 42.45 3.75
CA LEU A 51 -5.84 41.76 4.02
C LEU A 51 -6.06 40.51 4.91
N ALA A 52 -6.88 40.63 5.95
CA ALA A 52 -7.22 39.52 6.82
C ALA A 52 -7.99 38.41 6.11
N ALA A 53 -8.75 38.72 5.04
CA ALA A 53 -9.45 37.76 4.21
C ALA A 53 -8.52 36.82 3.45
N LEU A 54 -7.24 37.17 3.26
CA LEU A 54 -6.24 36.31 2.66
C LEU A 54 -6.04 35.01 3.47
N TYR A 55 -6.14 35.10 4.81
CA TYR A 55 -5.96 33.91 5.66
C TYR A 55 -7.00 32.81 5.41
N PRO A 56 -8.32 33.05 5.56
CA PRO A 56 -9.31 32.02 5.25
C PRO A 56 -9.31 31.62 3.78
N MET A 57 -8.90 32.49 2.86
CA MET A 57 -8.75 32.16 1.44
C MET A 57 -7.63 31.14 1.22
N ILE A 58 -6.47 31.33 1.86
CA ILE A 58 -5.34 30.38 1.79
C ILE A 58 -5.75 29.02 2.40
N GLU A 59 -6.43 29.04 3.56
CA GLU A 59 -6.93 27.82 4.20
C GLU A 59 -7.95 27.07 3.32
N TYR A 60 -8.83 27.80 2.63
CA TYR A 60 -9.75 27.20 1.66
C TYR A 60 -9.02 26.52 0.50
N ILE A 61 -8.00 27.17 -0.05
CA ILE A 61 -7.19 26.61 -1.13
C ILE A 61 -6.44 25.36 -0.67
N ASN A 62 -5.85 25.39 0.54
CA ASN A 62 -5.18 24.24 1.14
C ASN A 62 -6.14 23.08 1.36
N TRP A 63 -7.30 23.34 1.96
CA TRP A 63 -8.33 22.35 2.17
C TRP A 63 -8.76 21.65 0.86
N LYS A 64 -8.96 22.42 -0.20
CA LYS A 64 -9.36 21.86 -1.51
C LYS A 64 -8.29 20.96 -2.14
N ASN A 65 -7.02 21.21 -1.83
CA ASN A 65 -5.88 20.48 -2.41
C ASN A 65 -5.37 19.32 -1.54
N ASN A 66 -5.90 19.14 -0.33
CA ASN A 66 -5.54 18.04 0.54
C ASN A 66 -6.40 16.80 0.20
N ILE A 67 -5.75 15.77 -0.33
CA ILE A 67 -6.39 14.53 -0.78
C ILE A 67 -5.59 13.35 -0.24
N TRP A 68 -6.30 12.34 0.25
CA TRP A 68 -5.75 11.05 0.61
C TRP A 68 -6.30 9.99 -0.33
N CYS A 69 -5.42 9.25 -0.94
CA CYS A 69 -5.76 8.21 -1.88
C CYS A 69 -5.23 6.87 -1.38
N VAL A 70 -6.11 5.89 -1.26
CA VAL A 70 -5.73 4.51 -0.99
C VAL A 70 -5.77 3.74 -2.29
N THR A 71 -4.66 3.07 -2.59
CA THR A 71 -4.54 2.17 -3.73
C THR A 71 -4.36 0.73 -3.26
N ASN A 72 -4.32 -0.20 -4.18
CA ASN A 72 -3.99 -1.60 -3.87
C ASN A 72 -2.53 -1.86 -3.51
N LEU A 73 -1.64 -0.83 -3.57
CA LEU A 73 -0.20 -0.96 -3.30
C LEU A 73 0.30 0.00 -2.20
N ARG A 74 -0.29 1.19 -2.09
CA ARG A 74 0.19 2.26 -1.19
C ARG A 74 -0.94 3.20 -0.80
N VAL A 75 -0.72 3.93 0.29
CA VAL A 75 -1.47 5.14 0.65
C VAL A 75 -0.69 6.34 0.16
N VAL A 76 -1.35 7.25 -0.54
CA VAL A 76 -0.78 8.49 -1.08
C VAL A 76 -1.46 9.67 -0.42
N ASP A 77 -0.66 10.53 0.21
CA ASP A 77 -1.06 11.80 0.79
C ASP A 77 -0.56 12.92 -0.11
N GLU A 78 -1.47 13.67 -0.70
CA GLU A 78 -1.13 14.84 -1.51
C GLU A 78 -1.69 16.08 -0.85
N SER A 79 -0.83 17.06 -0.60
CA SER A 79 -1.21 18.32 0.00
C SER A 79 -0.49 19.53 -0.60
N GLY A 80 -1.07 20.71 -0.33
CA GLY A 80 -0.51 22.00 -0.68
C GLY A 80 -0.82 22.48 -2.09
N PHE A 81 -0.90 23.81 -2.20
CA PHE A 81 -1.10 24.54 -3.46
C PHE A 81 0.19 25.20 -3.92
N PHE A 82 0.80 26.02 -3.05
CA PHE A 82 2.06 26.71 -3.34
C PHE A 82 3.27 25.80 -3.20
N SER A 83 3.32 25.03 -2.11
CA SER A 83 4.34 24.00 -1.90
C SER A 83 3.68 22.64 -2.06
N ARG A 84 4.21 21.81 -2.94
CA ARG A 84 3.69 20.47 -3.19
C ARG A 84 4.33 19.50 -2.21
N TYR A 85 3.50 18.84 -1.44
CA TYR A 85 3.91 17.75 -0.59
C TYR A 85 3.20 16.48 -1.05
N SER A 86 3.95 15.41 -1.26
CA SER A 86 3.41 14.09 -1.54
C SER A 86 4.17 13.08 -0.69
N LYS A 87 3.43 12.34 0.13
CA LYS A 87 3.95 11.25 0.93
C LYS A 87 3.32 9.95 0.46
N GLU A 88 4.14 8.95 0.23
CA GLU A 88 3.72 7.62 -0.18
C GLU A 88 4.08 6.63 0.93
N SER A 89 3.09 5.89 1.38
CA SER A 89 3.25 4.84 2.40
C SER A 89 2.85 3.50 1.81
N PRO A 90 3.80 2.63 1.44
CA PRO A 90 3.49 1.28 0.95
C PRO A 90 2.69 0.49 1.97
N LEU A 91 1.68 -0.27 1.53
CA LEU A 91 0.79 -1.03 2.42
C LEU A 91 1.53 -2.06 3.29
N ASP A 92 2.63 -2.62 2.78
CA ASP A 92 3.48 -3.58 3.51
C ASP A 92 4.33 -2.94 4.62
N LYS A 93 4.45 -1.60 4.63
CA LYS A 93 5.17 -0.83 5.65
C LYS A 93 4.26 -0.19 6.70
N ILE A 94 2.96 -0.32 6.55
CA ILE A 94 1.98 0.17 7.53
C ILE A 94 1.81 -0.91 8.60
N ASN A 95 2.19 -0.57 9.84
CA ASN A 95 2.12 -1.49 10.97
C ASN A 95 0.73 -1.47 11.62
N ASN A 96 0.15 -0.28 11.79
CA ASN A 96 -1.14 -0.09 12.44
C ASN A 96 -1.90 1.07 11.82
N VAL A 97 -3.22 0.98 11.83
CA VAL A 97 -4.13 2.06 11.42
C VAL A 97 -5.22 2.19 12.48
N GLU A 98 -5.22 3.32 13.14
CA GLU A 98 -6.21 3.66 14.16
C GLU A 98 -7.10 4.78 13.66
N TYR A 99 -8.34 4.82 14.13
CA TYR A 99 -9.20 5.97 13.91
C TYR A 99 -9.83 6.39 15.23
N ASP A 100 -9.97 7.69 15.42
CA ASP A 100 -10.68 8.28 16.54
C ASP A 100 -11.81 9.16 16.05
N GLN A 101 -12.93 9.08 16.72
CA GLN A 101 -14.13 9.78 16.34
C GLN A 101 -14.94 10.17 17.60
N SER A 102 -14.97 11.46 17.89
CA SER A 102 -15.79 12.00 18.97
C SER A 102 -17.28 11.81 18.69
N LEU A 103 -18.13 12.02 19.70
CA LEU A 103 -19.59 11.97 19.53
C LEU A 103 -20.07 12.92 18.44
N TRP A 104 -19.57 14.15 18.40
CA TRP A 104 -19.85 15.12 17.36
C TRP A 104 -19.31 14.69 15.98
N GLY A 105 -18.13 14.09 15.98
CA GLY A 105 -17.53 13.51 14.78
C GLY A 105 -18.38 12.41 14.18
N ARG A 106 -19.01 11.56 15.02
CA ARG A 106 -19.94 10.51 14.55
C ARG A 106 -21.21 11.06 13.93
N MET A 107 -21.77 12.11 14.55
CA MET A 107 -22.97 12.78 14.01
C MET A 107 -22.71 13.51 12.69
N MET A 108 -21.54 14.15 12.56
CA MET A 108 -21.18 14.95 11.39
C MET A 108 -20.33 14.20 10.35
N GLY A 109 -19.92 12.96 10.62
CA GLY A 109 -19.17 12.12 9.68
C GLY A 109 -17.68 12.47 9.57
N PHE A 110 -17.05 13.08 10.60
CA PHE A 110 -15.62 13.38 10.60
C PHE A 110 -14.89 12.72 11.77
N GLY A 111 -13.57 12.64 11.69
CA GLY A 111 -12.69 12.14 12.75
C GLY A 111 -11.23 12.26 12.37
N SER A 112 -10.36 11.61 13.12
CA SER A 112 -8.94 11.47 12.84
C SER A 112 -8.57 10.04 12.49
N VAL A 113 -7.55 9.88 11.66
CA VAL A 113 -6.94 8.58 11.34
C VAL A 113 -5.45 8.70 11.58
N ASP A 114 -4.92 7.73 12.29
CA ASP A 114 -3.51 7.60 12.60
C ASP A 114 -2.93 6.40 11.89
N ILE A 115 -1.89 6.62 11.08
CA ILE A 115 -1.21 5.59 10.30
C ILE A 115 0.22 5.47 10.81
N GLN A 116 0.51 4.35 11.48
CA GLN A 116 1.84 4.01 11.96
C GLN A 116 2.59 3.20 10.91
N THR A 117 3.74 3.71 10.50
CA THR A 117 4.60 3.05 9.51
C THR A 117 5.94 2.63 10.14
N ALA A 118 6.63 1.70 9.51
CA ALA A 118 7.96 1.24 9.95
C ALA A 118 9.10 2.26 9.72
N ALA A 119 8.82 3.47 9.22
CA ALA A 119 9.80 4.52 9.04
C ALA A 119 10.14 5.23 10.37
N GLU A 120 11.31 5.84 10.49
CA GLU A 120 11.80 6.50 11.72
C GLU A 120 10.90 7.63 12.25
N LEU A 121 10.09 8.26 11.39
CA LEU A 121 9.05 9.23 11.74
C LEU A 121 7.64 8.61 11.62
N GLY A 122 7.50 7.40 12.08
CA GLY A 122 6.50 6.39 11.81
C GLY A 122 5.04 6.72 11.99
N GLU A 123 4.68 7.84 12.61
CA GLU A 123 3.29 8.19 12.89
C GLU A 123 2.83 9.36 12.03
N THR A 124 1.71 9.18 11.32
CA THR A 124 1.11 10.24 10.53
C THR A 124 -0.35 10.37 10.89
N LYS A 125 -0.67 11.42 11.63
CA LYS A 125 -2.03 11.74 12.05
C LYS A 125 -2.72 12.64 11.04
N TYR A 126 -3.85 12.18 10.57
CA TYR A 126 -4.74 12.91 9.66
C TYR A 126 -5.98 13.37 10.42
N GLU A 127 -6.17 14.66 10.54
CA GLU A 127 -7.28 15.26 11.26
C GLU A 127 -8.39 15.74 10.32
N PHE A 128 -9.62 15.79 10.83
CA PHE A 128 -10.81 16.20 10.08
C PHE A 128 -11.01 15.39 8.79
N ILE A 129 -10.80 14.09 8.86
CA ILE A 129 -11.06 13.16 7.74
C ILE A 129 -12.54 12.91 7.61
N HIS A 130 -13.04 12.95 6.38
CA HIS A 130 -14.40 12.52 6.06
C HIS A 130 -14.47 10.98 6.07
N HIS A 131 -15.41 10.42 6.84
CA HIS A 131 -15.57 8.96 7.02
C HIS A 131 -14.30 8.19 7.44
N PRO A 132 -13.70 8.48 8.62
CA PRO A 132 -12.43 7.89 9.04
C PRO A 132 -12.47 6.37 9.16
N LYS A 133 -13.59 5.80 9.60
CA LYS A 133 -13.80 4.35 9.64
C LYS A 133 -13.65 3.70 8.27
N LEU A 134 -14.26 4.31 7.25
CA LEU A 134 -14.18 3.80 5.87
C LEU A 134 -12.74 3.80 5.36
N LEU A 135 -11.95 4.85 5.68
CA LEU A 135 -10.54 4.92 5.34
C LEU A 135 -9.77 3.79 5.99
N LYS A 136 -9.91 3.60 7.31
CA LYS A 136 -9.28 2.49 8.04
C LYS A 136 -9.63 1.14 7.43
N ASP A 137 -10.93 0.86 7.28
CA ASP A 137 -11.41 -0.43 6.78
C ASP A 137 -10.87 -0.72 5.37
N THR A 138 -10.82 0.31 4.50
CA THR A 138 -10.25 0.18 3.14
C THR A 138 -8.76 -0.12 3.17
N ILE A 139 -7.98 0.55 4.04
CA ILE A 139 -6.54 0.30 4.16
C ILE A 139 -6.30 -1.13 4.67
N THR A 140 -7.00 -1.55 5.72
CA THR A 140 -6.85 -2.90 6.30
C THR A 140 -7.20 -3.98 5.27
N HIS A 141 -8.29 -3.81 4.54
CA HIS A 141 -8.69 -4.75 3.47
C HIS A 141 -7.65 -4.80 2.34
N ALA A 142 -7.12 -3.63 1.93
CA ALA A 142 -6.08 -3.57 0.91
C ALA A 142 -4.78 -4.25 1.36
N GLN A 143 -4.41 -4.13 2.65
CA GLN A 143 -3.26 -4.83 3.22
C GLN A 143 -3.45 -6.35 3.19
N GLU A 144 -4.63 -6.85 3.59
CA GLU A 144 -4.94 -8.28 3.57
C GLU A 144 -4.88 -8.85 2.15
N GLU A 145 -5.47 -8.15 1.18
CA GLU A 145 -5.41 -8.56 -0.22
C GLU A 145 -3.97 -8.55 -0.77
N ASN A 146 -3.20 -7.53 -0.46
CA ASN A 146 -1.81 -7.44 -0.88
C ASN A 146 -0.98 -8.60 -0.29
N LYS A 147 -1.16 -8.88 1.00
CA LYS A 147 -0.51 -10.00 1.68
C LYS A 147 -0.89 -11.35 1.05
N LYS A 148 -2.17 -11.58 0.75
CA LYS A 148 -2.63 -12.80 0.06
C LYS A 148 -1.96 -12.95 -1.31
N ARG A 149 -1.89 -11.87 -2.10
CA ARG A 149 -1.23 -11.87 -3.42
C ARG A 149 0.26 -12.21 -3.30
N GLN A 150 0.95 -11.62 -2.33
CA GLN A 150 2.37 -11.90 -2.09
C GLN A 150 2.61 -13.37 -1.73
N VAL A 151 1.83 -13.92 -0.78
CA VAL A 151 1.93 -15.33 -0.37
C VAL A 151 1.65 -16.26 -1.55
N THR A 152 0.60 -16.00 -2.34
CA THR A 152 0.28 -16.80 -3.52
C THR A 152 1.41 -16.75 -4.56
N SER A 153 1.96 -15.57 -4.83
CA SER A 153 3.07 -15.39 -5.76
C SER A 153 4.33 -16.15 -5.29
N GLN A 154 4.66 -16.05 -4.01
CA GLN A 154 5.80 -16.78 -3.43
C GLN A 154 5.59 -18.30 -3.49
N ALA A 155 4.38 -18.78 -3.19
CA ALA A 155 4.05 -20.21 -3.28
C ALA A 155 4.17 -20.72 -4.72
N THR A 156 3.71 -19.95 -5.70
CA THR A 156 3.84 -20.30 -7.12
C THR A 156 5.30 -20.35 -7.56
N GLN A 157 6.11 -19.35 -7.19
CA GLN A 157 7.54 -19.30 -7.49
C GLN A 157 8.29 -20.47 -6.86
N LEU A 158 7.95 -20.83 -5.61
CA LEU A 158 8.54 -21.97 -4.92
C LEU A 158 8.17 -23.29 -5.60
N ALA A 159 6.89 -23.46 -5.97
CA ALA A 159 6.43 -24.63 -6.69
C ALA A 159 7.13 -24.78 -8.06
N GLU A 160 7.30 -23.69 -8.81
CA GLU A 160 8.06 -23.70 -10.06
C GLU A 160 9.54 -24.03 -9.85
N ALA A 161 10.17 -23.49 -8.81
CA ALA A 161 11.56 -23.78 -8.48
C ALA A 161 11.74 -25.27 -8.13
N ILE A 162 10.85 -25.82 -7.32
CA ILE A 162 10.86 -27.27 -6.98
C ILE A 162 10.67 -28.12 -8.25
N ALA A 163 9.71 -27.76 -9.10
CA ALA A 163 9.46 -28.50 -10.35
C ALA A 163 10.68 -28.49 -11.27
N ARG A 164 11.37 -27.35 -11.41
CA ARG A 164 12.62 -27.26 -12.20
C ARG A 164 13.74 -28.11 -11.59
N THR A 165 13.89 -28.09 -10.26
CA THR A 165 14.92 -28.89 -9.58
C THR A 165 14.63 -30.39 -9.73
N THR A 166 13.37 -30.81 -9.57
CA THR A 166 12.95 -32.22 -9.73
C THR A 166 13.14 -32.69 -11.18
N ALA A 167 12.81 -31.83 -12.17
CA ALA A 167 13.04 -32.12 -13.57
C ALA A 167 14.54 -32.22 -13.92
N ALA A 168 15.39 -31.41 -13.26
CA ALA A 168 16.85 -31.45 -13.45
C ALA A 168 17.50 -32.66 -12.77
N THR A 169 16.88 -33.23 -11.73
CA THR A 169 17.38 -34.39 -10.97
C THR A 169 16.83 -35.69 -11.50
N ALA A 170 15.78 -35.67 -12.32
CA ALA A 170 15.32 -36.90 -13.02
C ALA A 170 16.42 -37.37 -13.99
N PRO A 171 16.94 -38.60 -13.88
CA PRO A 171 17.95 -39.08 -14.80
C PRO A 171 17.38 -39.03 -16.22
N SER A 172 18.08 -38.31 -17.10
CA SER A 172 17.64 -38.25 -18.50
C SER A 172 17.55 -39.64 -19.07
N GLN A 173 16.59 -39.90 -19.96
CA GLN A 173 16.46 -41.20 -20.63
C GLN A 173 17.80 -41.64 -21.27
N GLN A 174 18.61 -40.69 -21.66
CA GLN A 174 19.96 -40.90 -22.21
C GLN A 174 20.93 -41.47 -21.16
N MET A 175 20.93 -40.90 -19.91
CA MET A 175 21.76 -41.45 -18.83
C MET A 175 21.36 -42.88 -18.43
N ILE A 176 20.05 -43.16 -18.37
CA ILE A 176 19.55 -44.50 -18.08
C ILE A 176 19.95 -45.49 -19.20
N ALA A 177 19.88 -45.08 -20.47
CA ALA A 177 20.30 -45.87 -21.61
C ALA A 177 21.81 -46.16 -21.61
N ASP A 178 22.63 -45.16 -21.30
CA ASP A 178 24.10 -45.31 -21.20
C ASP A 178 24.49 -46.23 -20.05
N GLU A 179 23.80 -46.14 -18.92
CA GLU A 179 24.06 -46.99 -17.75
C GLU A 179 23.60 -48.44 -17.98
N LEU A 180 22.49 -48.65 -18.66
CA LEU A 180 22.05 -49.97 -19.12
C LEU A 180 23.01 -50.59 -20.13
N HIS A 181 23.59 -49.76 -21.02
CA HIS A 181 24.61 -50.24 -21.97
C HIS A 181 25.90 -50.69 -21.28
N LYS A 182 26.37 -49.93 -20.30
CA LYS A 182 27.51 -50.31 -19.46
C LYS A 182 27.26 -51.60 -18.69
N LEU A 183 26.08 -51.74 -18.09
CA LEU A 183 25.69 -52.99 -17.40
C LEU A 183 25.67 -54.19 -18.34
N PHE A 184 25.20 -54.03 -19.57
CA PHE A 184 25.19 -55.05 -20.56
C PHE A 184 26.59 -55.47 -21.04
N GLU A 185 27.51 -54.47 -21.21
CA GLU A 185 28.92 -54.78 -21.50
C GLU A 185 29.61 -55.56 -20.37
N LEU A 186 29.30 -55.20 -19.08
CA LEU A 186 29.88 -55.91 -17.93
C LEU A 186 29.36 -57.38 -17.88
N LEU A 187 28.11 -57.61 -18.23
CA LEU A 187 27.57 -58.96 -18.36
C LEU A 187 28.28 -59.74 -19.46
N GLN A 188 28.49 -59.13 -20.65
CA GLN A 188 29.21 -59.80 -21.77
C GLN A 188 30.66 -60.12 -21.43
N LYS A 189 31.32 -59.26 -20.62
CA LYS A 189 32.70 -59.48 -20.15
C LYS A 189 32.76 -60.48 -18.99
N GLY A 190 31.62 -61.01 -18.52
CA GLY A 190 31.55 -61.94 -17.40
C GLY A 190 31.91 -61.32 -16.03
N ALA A 191 31.88 -59.98 -15.95
CA ALA A 191 32.23 -59.26 -14.73
C ALA A 191 31.05 -59.18 -13.73
N ILE A 192 29.81 -59.42 -14.21
CA ILE A 192 28.59 -59.51 -13.39
C ILE A 192 27.77 -60.74 -13.83
N THR A 193 27.01 -61.27 -12.91
CA THR A 193 26.10 -62.38 -13.17
C THR A 193 24.79 -61.89 -13.79
N GLN A 194 24.04 -62.81 -14.40
CA GLN A 194 22.74 -62.49 -14.99
C GLN A 194 21.72 -62.01 -13.95
N GLU A 195 21.80 -62.54 -12.74
CA GLU A 195 20.93 -62.12 -11.62
C GLU A 195 21.24 -60.69 -11.16
N GLU A 196 22.52 -60.33 -11.04
CA GLU A 196 22.95 -58.98 -10.71
C GLU A 196 22.59 -57.95 -11.78
N TYR A 197 22.70 -58.32 -13.06
CA TYR A 197 22.25 -57.48 -14.17
C TYR A 197 20.76 -57.21 -14.10
N LEU A 198 19.92 -58.23 -13.87
CA LEU A 198 18.46 -58.06 -13.77
C LEU A 198 18.07 -57.22 -12.55
N ALA A 199 18.72 -57.42 -11.43
CA ALA A 199 18.50 -56.65 -10.22
C ALA A 199 18.85 -55.15 -10.40
N GLN A 200 19.99 -54.87 -11.03
CA GLN A 200 20.40 -53.46 -11.31
C GLN A 200 19.55 -52.79 -12.38
N LYS A 201 19.18 -53.53 -13.44
CA LYS A 201 18.25 -53.06 -14.46
C LYS A 201 16.89 -52.72 -13.88
N GLY A 202 16.33 -53.54 -12.96
CA GLY A 202 15.08 -53.22 -12.25
C GLY A 202 15.16 -51.92 -11.46
N LYS A 203 16.26 -51.69 -10.73
CA LYS A 203 16.47 -50.44 -10.00
C LYS A 203 16.57 -49.22 -10.90
N LEU A 204 17.22 -49.31 -12.05
CA LEU A 204 17.36 -48.19 -13.01
C LEU A 204 16.03 -47.90 -13.75
N MET A 205 15.18 -48.89 -13.95
CA MET A 205 13.89 -48.71 -14.61
C MET A 205 12.72 -48.44 -13.65
N GLY A 206 12.98 -48.35 -12.33
CA GLY A 206 11.99 -47.94 -11.33
C GLY A 206 10.97 -49.02 -10.96
N ASN A 207 11.33 -50.30 -11.18
CA ASN A 207 10.60 -51.48 -10.72
C ASN A 207 11.22 -52.10 -9.48
#